data_a60744391b894a73bfa6199701201398
#
_entry.id   a60744391b894a73bfa6199701201398
#
_cell.length_a   1.000
_cell.length_b   1.000
_cell.length_c   1.000
_cell.angle_alpha   90.00
_cell.angle_beta   90.00
_cell.angle_gamma   90.00
#
_symmetry.space_group_name_H-M   'P 1'
#
loop_
_entity.id
_entity.type
_entity.pdbx_description
1 polymer ?
#
loop_
_entity_poly.entity_id
_entity_poly.type
_entity_poly.pdbx_seq_one_letter_code
_entity_poly.pdbx_strand_id
1 'polypeptide(L)'
;MSIEDDVACLEEVPTFRLLGPNALRILAIGCESRALDEGEVLFAAGDPADCGYVIQDGSFQLETTAGRANEPSVVMVGPGVLLGELALIIDTARPVTATAAEPSTVMRISRHLFRKTLEGFPEAAQRLRDHMADRAQETAEEISQVRATLDPGQDQAGD
;
A
#
# COMPACT_ATOMS: atom_id res chain seq x y z
N MET A 1 18.30 2.64 -14.70
CA MET A 1 16.88 2.70 -15.11
C MET A 1 16.49 4.14 -15.38
N SER A 2 15.58 4.34 -16.29
CA SER A 2 15.16 5.68 -16.67
C SER A 2 13.96 6.14 -15.84
N ILE A 3 13.72 7.44 -15.85
CA ILE A 3 12.53 8.01 -15.20
C ILE A 3 11.25 7.45 -15.82
N GLU A 4 11.24 7.20 -17.13
CA GLU A 4 10.10 6.61 -17.80
C GLU A 4 9.80 5.20 -17.29
N ASP A 5 10.82 4.40 -17.02
CA ASP A 5 10.65 3.07 -16.45
C ASP A 5 10.10 3.15 -15.02
N ASP A 6 10.58 4.12 -14.24
CA ASP A 6 10.10 4.33 -12.89
C ASP A 6 8.64 4.77 -12.88
N VAL A 7 8.27 5.70 -13.77
CA VAL A 7 6.88 6.14 -13.91
C VAL A 7 5.98 4.96 -14.32
N ALA A 8 6.42 4.14 -15.27
CA ALA A 8 5.67 2.97 -15.69
C ALA A 8 5.41 2.01 -14.53
N CYS A 9 6.42 1.82 -13.68
CA CYS A 9 6.26 1.00 -12.48
C CYS A 9 5.24 1.59 -11.51
N LEU A 10 5.29 2.90 -11.29
CA LEU A 10 4.33 3.58 -10.42
C LEU A 10 2.91 3.50 -10.97
N GLU A 11 2.75 3.54 -12.29
CA GLU A 11 1.44 3.42 -12.94
C GLU A 11 0.79 2.06 -12.74
N GLU A 12 1.55 1.02 -12.41
CA GLU A 12 0.99 -0.29 -12.11
C GLU A 12 0.21 -0.29 -10.78
N VAL A 13 0.48 0.67 -9.90
CA VAL A 13 -0.23 0.81 -8.63
C VAL A 13 -1.57 1.51 -8.89
N PRO A 14 -2.72 0.87 -8.63
CA PRO A 14 -4.02 1.48 -8.92
C PRO A 14 -4.22 2.87 -8.30
N THR A 15 -3.80 3.04 -7.05
CA THR A 15 -3.91 4.34 -6.36
C THR A 15 -3.12 5.43 -7.08
N PHE A 16 -1.93 5.09 -7.58
CA PHE A 16 -1.06 6.06 -8.23
C PHE A 16 -1.53 6.45 -9.62
N ARG A 17 -2.32 5.61 -10.29
CA ARG A 17 -2.91 5.96 -11.59
C ARG A 17 -3.76 7.21 -11.51
N LEU A 18 -4.34 7.47 -10.35
CA LEU A 18 -5.20 8.63 -10.12
C LEU A 18 -4.42 9.94 -10.12
N LEU A 19 -3.12 9.89 -9.92
CA LEU A 19 -2.30 11.09 -9.79
C LEU A 19 -1.95 11.73 -11.13
N GLY A 20 -1.95 10.96 -12.19
CA GLY A 20 -1.58 11.44 -13.51
C GLY A 20 -0.08 11.47 -13.76
N PRO A 21 0.35 11.56 -15.04
CA PRO A 21 1.75 11.38 -15.39
C PRO A 21 2.68 12.45 -14.81
N ASN A 22 2.23 13.69 -14.68
CA ASN A 22 3.08 14.76 -14.16
C ASN A 22 3.42 14.54 -12.68
N ALA A 23 2.42 14.20 -11.88
CA ALA A 23 2.64 13.90 -10.46
C ALA A 23 3.53 12.65 -10.29
N LEU A 24 3.33 11.63 -11.12
CA LEU A 24 4.14 10.42 -11.06
C LEU A 24 5.61 10.68 -11.41
N ARG A 25 5.87 11.60 -12.33
CA ARG A 25 7.25 11.98 -12.64
C ARG A 25 7.93 12.63 -11.43
N ILE A 26 7.21 13.47 -10.70
CA ILE A 26 7.75 14.09 -9.49
C ILE A 26 8.07 13.01 -8.44
N LEU A 27 7.17 12.05 -8.25
CA LEU A 27 7.43 10.94 -7.34
C LEU A 27 8.62 10.11 -7.78
N ALA A 28 8.73 9.81 -9.07
CA ALA A 28 9.83 9.02 -9.62
C ALA A 28 11.18 9.71 -9.40
N ILE A 29 11.22 11.03 -9.59
CA ILE A 29 12.44 11.81 -9.40
C ILE A 29 12.83 11.87 -7.92
N GLY A 30 11.86 12.03 -7.03
CA GLY A 30 12.10 12.23 -5.60
C GLY A 30 12.21 10.96 -4.76
N CYS A 31 11.81 9.80 -5.29
CA CYS A 31 11.88 8.56 -4.54
C CYS A 31 13.32 8.04 -4.44
N GLU A 32 13.54 7.14 -3.48
CA GLU A 32 14.83 6.50 -3.31
C GLU A 32 14.74 5.06 -3.78
N SER A 33 15.72 4.61 -4.55
CA SER A 33 15.82 3.21 -4.94
C SER A 33 16.59 2.45 -3.86
N ARG A 34 16.09 1.27 -3.49
CA ARG A 34 16.75 0.43 -2.49
C ARG A 34 16.80 -1.00 -3.00
N ALA A 35 17.99 -1.58 -2.98
CA ALA A 35 18.20 -2.97 -3.34
C ALA A 35 18.25 -3.82 -2.06
N LEU A 36 17.63 -5.00 -2.10
CA LEU A 36 17.63 -5.94 -1.01
C LEU A 36 18.10 -7.31 -1.49
N ASP A 37 18.88 -7.98 -0.65
CA ASP A 37 19.30 -9.36 -0.89
C ASP A 37 18.19 -10.31 -0.43
N GLU A 38 18.22 -11.53 -0.95
CA GLU A 38 17.31 -12.57 -0.50
C GLU A 38 17.39 -12.73 1.02
N GLY A 39 16.24 -12.74 1.68
CA GLY A 39 16.16 -12.89 3.13
C GLY A 39 16.29 -11.59 3.92
N GLU A 40 16.62 -10.49 3.25
CA GLU A 40 16.74 -9.20 3.93
C GLU A 40 15.35 -8.64 4.26
N VAL A 41 15.18 -8.16 5.49
CA VAL A 41 13.91 -7.61 5.96
C VAL A 41 13.82 -6.14 5.54
N LEU A 42 12.76 -5.79 4.82
CA LEU A 42 12.49 -4.41 4.44
C LEU A 42 11.92 -3.62 5.61
N PHE A 43 10.95 -4.19 6.29
CA PHE A 43 10.41 -3.66 7.55
C PHE A 43 9.76 -4.79 8.35
N ALA A 44 9.65 -4.59 9.65
CA ALA A 44 9.06 -5.57 10.55
C ALA A 44 7.70 -5.08 11.05
N ALA A 45 6.79 -6.00 11.28
CA ALA A 45 5.49 -5.69 11.87
C ALA A 45 5.67 -4.93 13.19
N GLY A 46 4.92 -3.86 13.36
CA GLY A 46 5.01 -3.01 14.53
C GLY A 46 5.95 -1.83 14.39
N ASP A 47 6.83 -1.82 13.38
CA ASP A 47 7.71 -0.67 13.16
C ASP A 47 6.92 0.57 12.79
N PRO A 48 7.37 1.76 13.23
CA PRO A 48 6.76 3.00 12.76
C PRO A 48 6.89 3.12 11.26
N ALA A 49 5.83 3.58 10.60
CA ALA A 49 5.79 3.67 9.14
C ALA A 49 5.63 5.12 8.70
N ASP A 50 6.57 5.62 7.92
CA ASP A 50 6.57 6.98 7.38
C ASP A 50 6.73 7.01 5.87
N CYS A 51 6.63 5.85 5.22
CA CYS A 51 6.84 5.74 3.78
C CYS A 51 6.12 4.53 3.23
N GLY A 52 5.92 4.54 1.91
CA GLY A 52 5.49 3.37 1.17
C GLY A 52 6.62 2.89 0.29
N TYR A 53 6.54 1.64 -0.14
CA TYR A 53 7.51 1.02 -1.04
C TYR A 53 6.78 0.42 -2.23
N VAL A 54 7.22 0.74 -3.44
CA VAL A 54 6.72 0.09 -4.66
C VAL A 54 7.76 -0.93 -5.09
N ILE A 55 7.34 -2.18 -5.26
CA ILE A 55 8.25 -3.23 -5.71
C ILE A 55 8.51 -3.03 -7.19
N GLN A 56 9.78 -2.84 -7.54
CA GLN A 56 10.21 -2.58 -8.90
C GLN A 56 10.67 -3.87 -9.57
N ASP A 57 11.35 -4.72 -8.81
CA ASP A 57 11.90 -5.98 -9.29
C ASP A 57 11.99 -6.95 -8.12
N GLY A 58 11.82 -8.24 -8.39
CA GLY A 58 11.90 -9.26 -7.36
C GLY A 58 10.55 -9.58 -6.72
N SER A 59 10.60 -10.13 -5.52
CA SER A 59 9.39 -10.50 -4.78
C SER A 59 9.62 -10.43 -3.28
N PHE A 60 8.53 -10.24 -2.54
CA PHE A 60 8.56 -10.12 -1.08
C PHE A 60 7.55 -11.06 -0.45
N GLN A 61 7.93 -11.59 0.70
CA GLN A 61 7.05 -12.37 1.56
C GLN A 61 6.50 -11.45 2.63
N LEU A 62 5.18 -11.34 2.70
CA LEU A 62 4.50 -10.56 3.73
C LEU A 62 3.95 -11.51 4.76
N GLU A 63 4.36 -11.34 6.01
CA GLU A 63 3.96 -12.23 7.09
C GLU A 63 3.29 -11.44 8.20
N THR A 64 2.12 -11.93 8.62
CA THR A 64 1.41 -11.36 9.76
C THR A 64 1.17 -12.44 10.81
N THR A 65 1.36 -12.07 12.09
CA THR A 65 1.09 -12.95 13.22
C THR A 65 -0.20 -12.58 13.93
N ALA A 66 -0.93 -11.61 13.42
CA ALA A 66 -2.14 -11.09 14.05
C ALA A 66 -3.40 -11.92 13.76
N GLY A 67 -3.25 -13.11 13.17
CA GLY A 67 -4.38 -13.98 12.85
C GLY A 67 -5.01 -14.61 14.09
N ARG A 68 -6.32 -14.85 14.03
CA ARG A 68 -7.07 -15.45 15.13
C ARG A 68 -6.61 -16.84 15.52
N ALA A 69 -5.98 -17.55 14.62
CA ALA A 69 -5.57 -18.93 14.83
C ALA A 69 -4.14 -19.04 15.34
N ASN A 70 -3.49 -17.93 15.66
CA ASN A 70 -2.06 -17.88 16.01
C ASN A 70 -1.17 -18.47 14.91
N GLU A 71 -1.71 -18.64 13.71
CA GLU A 71 -0.94 -19.10 12.57
C GLU A 71 -0.48 -17.90 11.77
N PRO A 72 0.80 -17.86 11.40
CA PRO A 72 1.27 -16.78 10.54
C PRO A 72 0.60 -16.90 9.16
N SER A 73 0.07 -15.78 8.68
CA SER A 73 -0.46 -15.70 7.32
C SER A 73 0.65 -15.16 6.44
N VAL A 74 0.97 -15.86 5.37
CA VAL A 74 2.04 -15.50 4.46
C VAL A 74 1.48 -15.27 3.06
N VAL A 75 1.82 -14.11 2.48
CA VAL A 75 1.41 -13.74 1.12
C VAL A 75 2.65 -13.33 0.35
N MET A 76 2.76 -13.77 -0.90
CA MET A 76 3.84 -13.34 -1.79
C MET A 76 3.35 -12.24 -2.70
N VAL A 77 4.18 -11.21 -2.87
CA VAL A 77 3.88 -10.07 -3.74
C VAL A 77 5.08 -9.77 -4.64
N GLY A 78 4.83 -9.18 -5.79
CA GLY A 78 5.84 -8.91 -6.81
C GLY A 78 5.77 -7.50 -7.37
N PRO A 79 6.40 -7.26 -8.53
CA PRO A 79 6.50 -5.92 -9.11
C PRO A 79 5.15 -5.26 -9.30
N GLY A 80 5.11 -3.94 -9.09
CA GLY A 80 3.89 -3.16 -9.23
C GLY A 80 3.03 -3.10 -7.97
N VAL A 81 3.43 -3.76 -6.89
CA VAL A 81 2.69 -3.73 -5.62
C VAL A 81 3.22 -2.61 -4.73
N LEU A 82 2.31 -1.84 -4.15
CA LEU A 82 2.64 -0.80 -3.17
C LEU A 82 2.48 -1.38 -1.76
N LEU A 83 3.56 -1.37 -1.01
CA LEU A 83 3.57 -1.77 0.40
C LEU A 83 3.51 -0.52 1.26
N GLY A 84 2.56 -0.48 2.18
CA GLY A 84 2.45 0.65 3.11
C GLY A 84 1.68 1.84 2.57
N GLU A 85 0.63 1.61 1.80
CA GLU A 85 -0.21 2.69 1.26
C GLU A 85 -0.72 3.63 2.35
N LEU A 86 -1.16 3.07 3.49
CA LEU A 86 -1.70 3.87 4.58
C LEU A 86 -0.64 4.81 5.18
N ALA A 87 0.60 4.38 5.21
CA ALA A 87 1.71 5.17 5.75
C ALA A 87 2.01 6.44 4.93
N LEU A 88 1.54 6.49 3.68
CA LEU A 88 1.68 7.69 2.86
C LEU A 88 0.72 8.80 3.30
N ILE A 89 -0.27 8.47 4.08
CA ILE A 89 -1.35 9.37 4.45
C ILE A 89 -1.32 9.71 5.94
N ILE A 90 -1.15 8.72 6.80
CA ILE A 90 -1.19 8.88 8.25
C ILE A 90 -0.02 8.18 8.94
N ASP A 91 0.28 8.60 10.16
CA ASP A 91 1.20 7.87 11.01
C ASP A 91 0.57 6.54 11.39
N THR A 92 1.32 5.46 11.21
CA THR A 92 0.82 4.13 11.49
C THR A 92 2.01 3.20 11.76
N ALA A 93 1.71 2.00 12.24
CA ALA A 93 2.71 0.95 12.39
C ALA A 93 2.57 -0.04 11.24
N ARG A 94 3.66 -0.72 10.91
CA ARG A 94 3.63 -1.74 9.86
C ARG A 94 2.74 -2.91 10.32
N PRO A 95 1.75 -3.29 9.52
CA PRO A 95 0.86 -4.41 9.90
C PRO A 95 1.48 -5.78 9.64
N VAL A 96 2.52 -5.84 8.82
CA VAL A 96 3.17 -7.10 8.42
C VAL A 96 4.68 -6.91 8.40
N THR A 97 5.41 -8.04 8.42
CA THR A 97 6.85 -8.05 8.15
C THR A 97 7.05 -8.38 6.68
N ALA A 98 7.83 -7.54 5.99
CA ALA A 98 8.14 -7.75 4.58
C ALA A 98 9.60 -8.18 4.43
N THR A 99 9.81 -9.35 3.85
CA THR A 99 11.14 -9.93 3.66
C THR A 99 11.34 -10.24 2.17
N ALA A 100 12.49 -9.84 1.63
CA ALA A 100 12.81 -10.14 0.23
C ALA A 100 12.93 -11.66 0.05
N ALA A 101 12.13 -12.22 -0.86
CA ALA A 101 12.15 -13.64 -1.16
C ALA A 101 13.22 -14.00 -2.19
N GLU A 102 13.77 -13.00 -2.85
CA GLU A 102 14.83 -13.08 -3.85
C GLU A 102 15.50 -11.71 -3.91
N PRO A 103 16.64 -11.56 -4.58
CA PRO A 103 17.22 -10.23 -4.76
C PRO A 103 16.20 -9.29 -5.40
N SER A 104 15.93 -8.17 -4.77
CA SER A 104 14.81 -7.30 -5.11
C SER A 104 15.20 -5.84 -5.08
N THR A 105 14.42 -5.01 -5.77
CA THR A 105 14.58 -3.56 -5.77
C THR A 105 13.23 -2.92 -5.50
N VAL A 106 13.22 -1.91 -4.63
CA VAL A 106 12.01 -1.15 -4.30
C VAL A 106 12.27 0.34 -4.49
N MET A 107 11.19 1.08 -4.73
CA MET A 107 11.19 2.54 -4.74
C MET A 107 10.57 3.00 -3.43
N ARG A 108 11.36 3.71 -2.62
CA ARG A 108 10.87 4.24 -1.34
C ARG A 108 10.29 5.62 -1.55
N ILE A 109 9.02 5.78 -1.20
CA ILE A 109 8.31 7.05 -1.31
C ILE A 109 7.97 7.50 0.11
N SER A 110 8.62 8.58 0.58
CA SER A 110 8.33 9.11 1.90
C SER A 110 6.96 9.77 1.93
N ARG A 111 6.34 9.80 3.10
CA ARG A 111 5.08 10.53 3.29
C ARG A 111 5.26 12.00 2.95
N HIS A 112 6.41 12.56 3.32
CA HIS A 112 6.71 13.96 3.02
C HIS A 112 6.70 14.22 1.52
N LEU A 113 7.39 13.37 0.74
CA LEU A 113 7.40 13.49 -0.72
C LEU A 113 5.99 13.36 -1.30
N PHE A 114 5.24 12.38 -0.82
CA PHE A 114 3.89 12.14 -1.31
C PHE A 114 2.98 13.35 -1.05
N ARG A 115 3.03 13.88 0.17
CA ARG A 115 2.24 15.07 0.54
C ARG A 115 2.62 16.30 -0.28
N LYS A 116 3.93 16.52 -0.46
CA LYS A 116 4.42 17.64 -1.26
C LYS A 116 3.95 17.53 -2.70
N THR A 117 3.97 16.31 -3.24
CA THR A 117 3.49 16.08 -4.60
C THR A 117 2.00 16.42 -4.71
N LEU A 118 1.18 15.96 -3.75
CA LEU A 118 -0.25 16.28 -3.77
C LEU A 118 -0.53 17.76 -3.63
N GLU A 119 0.27 18.49 -2.87
CA GLU A 119 0.13 19.96 -2.76
C GLU A 119 0.34 20.64 -4.11
N GLY A 120 1.23 20.10 -4.94
CA GLY A 120 1.49 20.62 -6.26
C GLY A 120 0.45 20.24 -7.32
N PHE A 121 -0.40 19.26 -7.02
CA PHE A 121 -1.40 18.75 -7.97
C PHE A 121 -2.76 18.60 -7.26
N PRO A 122 -3.45 19.72 -7.01
CA PRO A 122 -4.71 19.69 -6.25
C PRO A 122 -5.79 18.80 -6.85
N GLU A 123 -5.86 18.73 -8.20
CA GLU A 123 -6.84 17.89 -8.86
C GLU A 123 -6.55 16.40 -8.62
N ALA A 124 -5.27 16.02 -8.62
CA ALA A 124 -4.87 14.65 -8.30
C ALA A 124 -5.21 14.32 -6.86
N ALA A 125 -4.95 15.25 -5.95
CA ALA A 125 -5.29 15.08 -4.53
C ALA A 125 -6.79 14.85 -4.34
N GLN A 126 -7.62 15.59 -5.09
CA GLN A 126 -9.07 15.44 -5.01
C GLN A 126 -9.50 14.06 -5.53
N ARG A 127 -8.96 13.62 -6.65
CA ARG A 127 -9.27 12.28 -7.18
C ARG A 127 -8.91 11.19 -6.18
N LEU A 128 -7.77 11.35 -5.50
CA LEU A 128 -7.34 10.38 -4.50
C LEU A 128 -8.30 10.35 -3.31
N ARG A 129 -8.70 11.52 -2.80
CA ARG A 129 -9.65 11.61 -1.68
C ARG A 129 -10.98 10.96 -2.04
N ASP A 130 -11.48 11.23 -3.25
CA ASP A 130 -12.75 10.67 -3.73
C ASP A 130 -12.67 9.15 -3.81
N HIS A 131 -11.56 8.63 -4.35
CA HIS A 131 -11.34 7.19 -4.47
C HIS A 131 -11.30 6.52 -3.09
N MET A 132 -10.61 7.13 -2.13
CA MET A 132 -10.50 6.57 -0.78
C MET A 132 -11.83 6.61 -0.04
N ALA A 133 -12.62 7.66 -0.24
CA ALA A 133 -13.96 7.75 0.32
C ALA A 133 -14.85 6.64 -0.24
N ASP A 134 -14.80 6.41 -1.55
CA ASP A 134 -15.56 5.34 -2.20
C ASP A 134 -15.16 3.96 -1.67
N ARG A 135 -13.86 3.72 -1.54
CA ARG A 135 -13.37 2.44 -1.01
C ARG A 135 -13.80 2.22 0.44
N ALA A 136 -13.76 3.25 1.26
CA ALA A 136 -14.21 3.15 2.65
C ALA A 136 -15.70 2.83 2.72
N GLN A 137 -16.51 3.44 1.86
CA GLN A 137 -17.93 3.18 1.79
C GLN A 137 -18.23 1.76 1.32
N GLU A 138 -17.56 1.30 0.27
CA GLU A 138 -17.69 -0.07 -0.23
C GLU A 138 -17.34 -1.09 0.85
N THR A 139 -16.27 -0.87 1.58
CA THR A 139 -15.85 -1.75 2.66
C THR A 139 -16.91 -1.81 3.75
N ALA A 140 -17.48 -0.66 4.13
CA ALA A 140 -18.53 -0.61 5.13
C ALA A 140 -19.79 -1.37 4.69
N GLU A 141 -20.17 -1.22 3.42
CA GLU A 141 -21.31 -1.93 2.84
C GLU A 141 -21.06 -3.44 2.81
N GLU A 142 -19.87 -3.87 2.41
CA GLU A 142 -19.50 -5.28 2.40
C GLU A 142 -19.56 -5.88 3.79
N ILE A 143 -19.06 -5.19 4.79
CA ILE A 143 -19.11 -5.64 6.18
C ILE A 143 -20.54 -5.77 6.65
N SER A 144 -21.40 -4.81 6.33
CA SER A 144 -22.83 -4.87 6.68
C SER A 144 -23.52 -6.05 6.03
N GLN A 145 -23.25 -6.31 4.76
CA GLN A 145 -23.82 -7.44 4.04
C GLN A 145 -23.36 -8.77 4.61
N VAL A 146 -22.08 -8.89 4.95
CA VAL A 146 -21.54 -10.10 5.55
C VAL A 146 -22.19 -10.37 6.90
N ARG A 147 -22.37 -9.35 7.72
CA ARG A 147 -23.06 -9.49 9.01
C ARG A 147 -24.49 -10.01 8.82
N ALA A 148 -25.23 -9.40 7.91
CA ALA A 148 -26.60 -9.80 7.65
C ALA A 148 -26.69 -11.25 7.17
N THR A 149 -25.73 -11.69 6.38
CA THR A 149 -25.68 -13.05 5.85
C THR A 149 -25.29 -14.07 6.90
N LEU A 150 -24.30 -13.73 7.74
CA LEU A 150 -23.75 -14.66 8.71
C LEU A 150 -24.61 -14.81 9.97
N ASP A 151 -25.42 -13.80 10.28
CA ASP A 151 -26.10 -13.73 11.56
C ASP A 151 -27.53 -13.20 11.44
N PRO A 152 -28.36 -13.76 10.54
CA PRO A 152 -29.71 -13.26 10.33
C PRO A 152 -30.62 -13.46 11.55
N GLY A 153 -30.41 -14.54 12.31
CA GLY A 153 -31.19 -14.82 13.49
C GLY A 153 -30.92 -13.85 14.61
N GLN A 154 -29.67 -13.47 14.80
CA GLN A 154 -29.27 -12.51 15.81
C GLN A 154 -29.75 -11.10 15.47
N ASP A 155 -29.70 -10.72 14.21
CA ASP A 155 -30.20 -9.44 13.76
C ASP A 155 -31.71 -9.31 14.09
N GLN A 156 -32.43 -10.37 13.88
CA GLN A 156 -33.87 -10.40 14.20
C GLN A 156 -34.10 -10.38 15.72
N ALA A 157 -33.25 -11.05 16.47
CA ALA A 157 -33.36 -11.10 17.92
C ALA A 157 -32.92 -9.80 18.56
N GLY A 158 -32.07 -9.04 17.90
CA GLY A 158 -31.58 -7.76 18.38
C GLY A 158 -32.58 -6.62 18.24
N ASP A 159 -33.67 -6.86 17.60
CA ASP A 159 -34.72 -5.85 17.40
C ASP A 159 -35.62 -5.67 18.65
#